data_c7c390aee0a634d2eb25c889e1772232
#
_entry.id   c7c390aee0a634d2eb25c889e1772232
#
_cell.length_a   1.000
_cell.length_b   1.000
_cell.length_c   1.000
_cell.angle_alpha   90.00
_cell.angle_beta   90.00
_cell.angle_gamma   90.00
#
_symmetry.space_group_name_H-M   'P 1'
#
loop_
_entity.id
_entity.type
_entity.pdbx_description
1 polymer ?
#
loop_
_entity_poly.entity_id
_entity_poly.type
_entity_poly.pdbx_seq_one_letter_code
_entity_poly.pdbx_strand_id
1 'polypeptide(L)'
;MSAHQYDHGHTVAGWTGFGTATVGTAALGVGVCTVSGAWLALGLAIVAAALLVTWTLHLAGWGKPSGRRPREEWPMRARDSQARQGHAECLGCRLAGRGRREVVPDMVTVPASEPVLLASAE
;
A
#
# COMPACT_ATOMS: atom_id res chain seq x y z
N MET A 1 18.04 18.97 -13.08
CA MET A 1 17.26 17.81 -13.57
C MET A 1 16.85 16.99 -12.36
N SER A 2 15.59 17.08 -11.99
CA SER A 2 15.06 16.27 -10.91
C SER A 2 15.02 14.82 -11.38
N ALA A 3 15.99 14.03 -10.95
CA ALA A 3 15.94 12.60 -11.10
C ALA A 3 14.59 12.11 -10.53
N HIS A 4 13.91 11.25 -11.26
CA HIS A 4 12.67 10.66 -10.82
C HIS A 4 12.80 10.12 -9.40
N GLN A 5 12.17 10.79 -8.45
CA GLN A 5 12.15 10.39 -7.03
C GLN A 5 10.95 9.48 -6.72
N TYR A 6 10.22 9.08 -7.77
CA TYR A 6 9.05 8.21 -7.67
C TYR A 6 9.42 6.78 -8.02
N ASP A 7 9.16 5.88 -7.10
CA ASP A 7 9.14 4.44 -7.36
C ASP A 7 7.91 4.12 -8.23
N HIS A 8 8.12 3.42 -9.35
CA HIS A 8 7.04 3.00 -10.26
C HIS A 8 6.18 1.86 -9.71
N GLY A 9 6.38 1.45 -8.46
CA GLY A 9 5.52 0.48 -7.79
C GLY A 9 5.72 -0.98 -8.23
N HIS A 10 6.88 -1.31 -8.83
CA HIS A 10 7.21 -2.70 -9.13
C HIS A 10 7.49 -3.48 -7.84
N THR A 11 6.57 -4.34 -7.44
CA THR A 11 6.68 -5.12 -6.21
C THR A 11 6.46 -6.60 -6.47
N VAL A 12 7.02 -7.45 -5.61
CA VAL A 12 6.78 -8.91 -5.67
C VAL A 12 5.30 -9.21 -5.51
N ALA A 13 4.62 -8.55 -4.57
CA ALA A 13 3.19 -8.71 -4.35
C ALA A 13 2.38 -8.36 -5.61
N GLY A 14 2.69 -7.22 -6.24
CA GLY A 14 2.00 -6.77 -7.46
C GLY A 14 2.17 -7.74 -8.63
N TRP A 15 3.39 -8.17 -8.90
CA TRP A 15 3.67 -9.11 -9.99
C TRP A 15 3.08 -10.50 -9.75
N THR A 16 3.16 -11.01 -8.52
CA THR A 16 2.55 -12.30 -8.16
C THR A 16 1.03 -12.24 -8.31
N GLY A 17 0.41 -11.17 -7.80
CA GLY A 17 -1.02 -10.96 -7.93
C GLY A 17 -1.47 -10.84 -9.38
N PHE A 18 -0.77 -10.03 -10.17
CA PHE A 18 -1.05 -9.85 -11.59
C PHE A 18 -0.94 -11.17 -12.38
N GLY A 19 0.15 -11.93 -12.18
CA GLY A 19 0.34 -13.21 -12.86
C GLY A 19 -0.75 -14.22 -12.50
N THR A 20 -1.07 -14.34 -11.20
CA THR A 20 -2.13 -15.27 -10.74
C THR A 20 -3.51 -14.85 -11.25
N ALA A 21 -3.83 -13.55 -11.22
CA ALA A 21 -5.09 -13.02 -11.73
C ALA A 21 -5.23 -13.25 -13.25
N THR A 22 -4.14 -13.12 -13.99
CA THR A 22 -4.13 -13.40 -15.46
C THR A 22 -4.48 -14.84 -15.73
N VAL A 23 -3.92 -15.80 -14.98
CA VAL A 23 -4.27 -17.23 -15.12
C VAL A 23 -5.74 -17.46 -14.79
N GLY A 24 -6.25 -16.87 -13.71
CA GLY A 24 -7.67 -16.96 -13.34
C GLY A 24 -8.60 -16.39 -14.41
N THR A 25 -8.24 -15.26 -14.99
CA THR A 25 -8.99 -14.61 -16.07
C THR A 25 -9.00 -15.47 -17.35
N ALA A 26 -7.87 -16.11 -17.68
CA ALA A 26 -7.80 -17.02 -18.80
C ALA A 26 -8.74 -18.25 -18.59
N ALA A 27 -8.76 -18.81 -17.37
CA ALA A 27 -9.68 -19.89 -17.03
C ALA A 27 -11.15 -19.45 -17.13
N LEU A 28 -11.48 -18.22 -16.70
CA LEU A 28 -12.82 -17.63 -16.89
C LEU A 28 -13.16 -17.51 -18.37
N GLY A 29 -12.23 -17.06 -19.22
CA GLY A 29 -12.42 -16.97 -20.67
C GLY A 29 -12.75 -18.34 -21.27
N VAL A 30 -12.01 -19.39 -20.90
CA VAL A 30 -12.32 -20.77 -21.31
C VAL A 30 -13.72 -21.17 -20.84
N GLY A 31 -14.06 -20.87 -19.58
CA GLY A 31 -15.38 -21.16 -19.01
C GLY A 31 -16.52 -20.51 -19.78
N VAL A 32 -16.35 -19.27 -20.20
CA VAL A 32 -17.34 -18.56 -21.03
C VAL A 32 -17.45 -19.19 -22.41
N CYS A 33 -16.31 -19.43 -23.08
CA CYS A 33 -16.30 -20.00 -24.43
C CYS A 33 -16.87 -21.43 -24.49
N THR A 34 -16.67 -22.24 -23.45
CA THR A 34 -17.14 -23.62 -23.38
C THR A 34 -18.47 -23.79 -22.65
N VAL A 35 -19.04 -22.68 -22.15
CA VAL A 35 -20.25 -22.67 -21.29
C VAL A 35 -20.11 -23.66 -20.11
N SER A 36 -18.91 -23.71 -19.51
CA SER A 36 -18.59 -24.65 -18.45
C SER A 36 -18.57 -24.00 -17.08
N GLY A 37 -19.51 -24.39 -16.22
CA GLY A 37 -19.58 -23.89 -14.83
C GLY A 37 -18.35 -24.27 -14.01
N ALA A 38 -17.72 -25.40 -14.28
CA ALA A 38 -16.49 -25.83 -13.59
C ALA A 38 -15.31 -24.90 -13.88
N TRP A 39 -15.10 -24.49 -15.13
CA TRP A 39 -14.07 -23.54 -15.52
C TRP A 39 -14.34 -22.14 -14.97
N LEU A 40 -15.60 -21.72 -14.93
CA LEU A 40 -15.98 -20.44 -14.31
C LEU A 40 -15.69 -20.43 -12.81
N ALA A 41 -16.07 -21.50 -12.10
CA ALA A 41 -15.79 -21.62 -10.67
C ALA A 41 -14.30 -21.65 -10.39
N LEU A 42 -13.52 -22.40 -11.18
CA LEU A 42 -12.07 -22.45 -11.06
C LEU A 42 -11.42 -21.08 -11.29
N GLY A 43 -11.81 -20.39 -12.35
CA GLY A 43 -11.27 -19.05 -12.66
C GLY A 43 -11.58 -18.04 -11.57
N LEU A 44 -12.81 -18.02 -11.04
CA LEU A 44 -13.17 -17.17 -9.91
C LEU A 44 -12.36 -17.50 -8.64
N ALA A 45 -12.18 -18.77 -8.34
CA ALA A 45 -11.37 -19.20 -7.20
C ALA A 45 -9.91 -18.74 -7.33
N ILE A 46 -9.31 -18.84 -8.52
CA ILE A 46 -7.95 -18.37 -8.78
C ILE A 46 -7.85 -16.84 -8.64
N VAL A 47 -8.82 -16.08 -9.15
CA VAL A 47 -8.84 -14.61 -9.00
C VAL A 47 -8.98 -14.23 -7.53
N ALA A 48 -9.85 -14.87 -6.77
CA ALA A 48 -9.99 -14.65 -5.33
C ALA A 48 -8.67 -14.97 -4.59
N ALA A 49 -8.03 -16.07 -4.94
CA ALA A 49 -6.71 -16.42 -4.40
C ALA A 49 -5.64 -15.38 -4.74
N ALA A 50 -5.66 -14.81 -5.95
CA ALA A 50 -4.74 -13.74 -6.35
C ALA A 50 -4.88 -12.51 -5.45
N LEU A 51 -6.11 -12.11 -5.12
CA LEU A 51 -6.36 -10.99 -4.19
C LEU A 51 -5.82 -11.28 -2.79
N LEU A 52 -6.08 -12.47 -2.26
CA LEU A 52 -5.62 -12.88 -0.93
C LEU A 52 -4.09 -12.96 -0.87
N VAL A 53 -3.45 -13.56 -1.87
CA VAL A 53 -1.98 -13.66 -1.95
C VAL A 53 -1.35 -12.27 -2.05
N THR A 54 -1.89 -11.40 -2.90
CA THR A 54 -1.40 -10.01 -3.01
C THR A 54 -1.51 -9.28 -1.69
N TRP A 55 -2.65 -9.39 -1.03
CA TRP A 55 -2.89 -8.75 0.26
C TRP A 55 -1.95 -9.27 1.35
N THR A 56 -1.80 -10.59 1.47
CA THR A 56 -0.89 -11.20 2.46
C THR A 56 0.57 -10.83 2.20
N LEU A 57 1.00 -10.83 0.94
CA LEU A 57 2.35 -10.38 0.56
C LEU A 57 2.56 -8.89 0.87
N HIS A 58 1.56 -8.06 0.62
CA HIS A 58 1.62 -6.65 0.98
C HIS A 58 1.79 -6.46 2.50
N LEU A 59 1.01 -7.15 3.31
CA LEU A 59 1.13 -7.12 4.77
C LEU A 59 2.45 -7.69 5.29
N ALA A 60 3.07 -8.61 4.55
CA ALA A 60 4.39 -9.17 4.85
C ALA A 60 5.55 -8.25 4.46
N GLY A 61 5.28 -7.12 3.79
CA GLY A 61 6.27 -6.15 3.37
C GLY A 61 6.83 -6.34 1.96
N TRP A 62 6.21 -7.20 1.15
CA TRP A 62 6.58 -7.41 -0.25
C TRP A 62 5.80 -6.54 -1.23
N GLY A 63 4.87 -5.73 -0.72
CA GLY A 63 4.11 -4.75 -1.47
C GLY A 63 4.33 -3.36 -0.90
N LYS A 64 4.90 -2.45 -1.69
CA LYS A 64 5.16 -1.07 -1.30
C LYS A 64 4.07 -0.18 -1.88
N PRO A 65 3.55 0.82 -1.12
CA PRO A 65 2.73 1.85 -1.72
C PRO A 65 3.57 2.68 -2.69
N SER A 66 2.97 3.14 -3.78
CA SER A 66 3.60 4.09 -4.70
C SER A 66 3.85 5.41 -4.00
N GLY A 67 4.98 6.06 -4.29
CA GLY A 67 5.31 7.35 -3.70
C GLY A 67 6.79 7.67 -3.71
N ARG A 68 7.17 8.74 -3.01
CA ARG A 68 8.57 9.12 -2.83
C ARG A 68 9.23 8.16 -1.85
N ARG A 69 10.32 7.54 -2.29
CA ARG A 69 11.10 6.62 -1.47
C ARG A 69 12.60 6.77 -1.73
N PRO A 70 13.44 6.48 -0.73
CA PRO A 70 14.87 6.40 -0.94
C PRO A 70 15.18 5.30 -1.97
N ARG A 71 16.25 5.51 -2.74
CA ARG A 71 16.61 4.60 -3.85
C ARG A 71 16.92 3.17 -3.40
N GLU A 72 17.34 3.00 -2.16
CA GLU A 72 17.62 1.69 -1.56
C GLU A 72 16.36 0.83 -1.44
N GLU A 73 15.19 1.46 -1.34
CA GLU A 73 13.88 0.76 -1.27
C GLU A 73 13.22 0.53 -2.64
N TRP A 74 13.84 0.99 -3.74
CA TRP A 74 13.28 0.85 -5.09
C TRP A 74 13.34 -0.58 -5.65
N PRO A 75 14.35 -1.41 -5.35
CA PRO A 75 14.39 -2.75 -5.88
C PRO A 75 13.11 -3.53 -5.55
N MET A 76 12.64 -4.31 -6.51
CA MET A 76 11.40 -5.11 -6.38
C MET A 76 11.44 -6.06 -5.16
N ARG A 77 12.63 -6.51 -4.76
CA ARG A 77 12.84 -7.41 -3.62
C ARG A 77 13.10 -6.69 -2.30
N ALA A 78 13.17 -5.35 -2.29
CA ALA A 78 13.31 -4.61 -1.05
C ALA A 78 12.03 -4.72 -0.23
N ARG A 79 12.17 -5.11 1.04
CA ARG A 79 11.03 -5.20 1.95
C ARG A 79 10.68 -3.82 2.47
N ASP A 80 9.40 -3.59 2.60
CA ASP A 80 8.88 -2.37 3.21
C ASP A 80 9.09 -2.40 4.73
N SER A 81 9.88 -1.47 5.23
CA SER A 81 10.16 -1.30 6.67
C SER A 81 8.92 -0.92 7.48
N GLN A 82 7.96 -0.24 6.86
CA GLN A 82 6.74 0.24 7.50
C GLN A 82 5.58 -0.78 7.48
N ALA A 83 5.75 -1.93 6.85
CA ALA A 83 4.67 -2.91 6.67
C ALA A 83 4.03 -3.37 7.99
N ARG A 84 4.81 -3.46 9.08
CA ARG A 84 4.30 -3.87 10.40
C ARG A 84 3.38 -2.82 11.02
N GLN A 85 3.73 -1.56 10.89
CA GLN A 85 2.94 -0.43 11.40
C GLN A 85 1.74 -0.17 10.49
N GLY A 86 1.89 -0.44 9.21
CA GLY A 86 0.91 -0.19 8.16
C GLY A 86 0.91 1.25 7.69
N HIS A 87 0.31 1.45 6.53
CA HIS A 87 0.22 2.77 5.91
C HIS A 87 -1.15 3.37 6.20
N ALA A 88 -1.19 4.62 6.68
CA ALA A 88 -2.43 5.28 7.09
C ALA A 88 -3.46 5.42 5.94
N GLU A 89 -2.97 5.63 4.72
CA GLU A 89 -3.82 5.81 3.53
C GLU A 89 -4.08 4.49 2.77
N CYS A 90 -3.54 3.36 3.24
CA CYS A 90 -3.68 2.07 2.59
C CYS A 90 -4.89 1.30 3.10
N LEU A 91 -5.86 1.03 2.22
CA LEU A 91 -7.05 0.26 2.56
C LEU A 91 -6.70 -1.15 3.07
N GLY A 92 -5.75 -1.84 2.42
CA GLY A 92 -5.33 -3.18 2.80
C GLY A 92 -4.74 -3.25 4.21
N CYS A 93 -3.94 -2.25 4.61
CA CYS A 93 -3.41 -2.14 5.98
C CYS A 93 -4.52 -1.86 6.99
N ARG A 94 -5.46 -0.98 6.65
CA ARG A 94 -6.60 -0.65 7.52
C ARG A 94 -7.52 -1.85 7.75
N LEU A 95 -7.80 -2.64 6.73
CA LEU A 95 -8.58 -3.89 6.86
C LEU A 95 -7.89 -4.91 7.77
N ALA A 96 -6.56 -4.90 7.81
CA ALA A 96 -5.79 -5.74 8.74
C ALA A 96 -5.62 -5.11 10.13
N GLY A 97 -6.26 -3.97 10.43
CA GLY A 97 -6.14 -3.26 11.70
C GLY A 97 -4.82 -2.53 11.88
N ARG A 98 -4.04 -2.32 10.80
CA ARG A 98 -2.78 -1.58 10.79
C ARG A 98 -2.99 -0.16 10.25
N GLY A 99 -2.00 0.73 10.43
CA GLY A 99 -2.03 2.09 9.86
C GLY A 99 -3.04 3.02 10.53
N ARG A 100 -3.34 2.82 11.80
CA ARG A 100 -4.08 3.82 12.57
C ARG A 100 -3.24 5.09 12.62
N ARG A 101 -3.83 6.21 12.20
CA ARG A 101 -3.27 7.52 12.56
C ARG A 101 -3.23 7.54 14.08
N GLU A 102 -2.04 7.66 14.66
CA GLU A 102 -1.90 8.12 16.01
C GLU A 102 -2.62 9.48 16.04
N VAL A 103 -3.72 9.54 16.76
CA VAL A 103 -4.33 10.82 17.12
C VAL A 103 -3.29 11.44 18.04
N VAL A 104 -2.42 12.29 17.48
CA VAL A 104 -1.57 13.15 18.27
C VAL A 104 -2.54 13.94 19.15
N PRO A 105 -2.56 13.72 20.47
CA PRO A 105 -3.40 14.53 21.34
C PRO A 105 -2.98 15.97 21.08
N ASP A 106 -3.97 16.79 20.78
CA ASP A 106 -3.84 18.20 20.41
C ASP A 106 -2.78 18.84 21.32
N MET A 107 -1.59 19.06 20.74
CA MET A 107 -0.45 19.59 21.48
C MET A 107 -0.84 20.96 21.91
N VAL A 108 -1.13 21.04 23.22
CA VAL A 108 -0.88 22.20 24.05
C VAL A 108 -0.73 23.47 23.21
N THR A 109 -1.82 24.22 23.14
CA THR A 109 -1.75 25.66 22.83
C THR A 109 -0.59 26.23 23.60
N VAL A 110 0.53 26.48 22.90
CA VAL A 110 1.60 27.31 23.44
C VAL A 110 0.93 28.63 23.76
N PRO A 111 0.90 29.04 25.04
CA PRO A 111 0.34 30.35 25.38
C PRO A 111 1.10 31.38 24.56
N ALA A 112 0.36 32.18 23.81
CA ALA A 112 0.94 33.31 23.07
C ALA A 112 1.82 34.08 24.01
N SER A 113 3.12 34.11 23.74
CA SER A 113 4.08 34.92 24.45
C SER A 113 3.54 36.35 24.48
N GLU A 114 3.37 36.88 25.67
CA GLU A 114 3.01 38.27 25.91
C GLU A 114 3.91 39.19 25.07
N PRO A 115 3.35 40.25 24.47
CA PRO A 115 4.16 41.23 23.77
C PRO A 115 5.08 41.91 24.81
N VAL A 116 6.36 41.72 24.61
CA VAL A 116 7.38 42.50 25.34
C VAL A 116 7.18 43.96 24.98
N LEU A 117 6.57 44.70 25.87
CA LEU A 117 6.55 46.17 25.80
C LEU A 117 8.01 46.64 25.91
N LEU A 118 8.58 47.01 24.79
CA LEU A 118 9.81 47.80 24.76
C LEU A 118 9.50 49.15 25.41
N ALA A 119 9.82 49.24 26.67
CA ALA A 119 9.86 50.54 27.34
C ALA A 119 10.92 51.40 26.65
N SER A 120 10.46 52.40 25.93
CA SER A 120 11.31 53.50 25.46
C SER A 120 11.83 54.23 26.69
N ALA A 121 13.13 54.08 26.95
CA ALA A 121 13.82 55.00 27.87
C ALA A 121 14.39 56.16 27.04
N GLU A 122 14.05 57.33 27.44
CA GLU A 122 14.57 58.64 26.99
C GLU A 122 16.09 58.74 27.11
#